data_0cfbcad935bf9ba4660b66e6fee51aea
#
_entry.id   0cfbcad935bf9ba4660b66e6fee51aea
#
_cell.length_a   1.000
_cell.length_b   1.000
_cell.length_c   1.000
_cell.angle_alpha   90.00
_cell.angle_beta   90.00
_cell.angle_gamma   90.00
#
_symmetry.space_group_name_H-M   'P 1'
#
loop_
_entity.id
_entity.type
_entity.pdbx_description
1 polymer ?
#
loop_
_entity_poly.entity_id
_entity_poly.type
_entity_poly.pdbx_seq_one_letter_code
_entity_poly.pdbx_strand_id
1 'polypeptide(L)'
;MPEDHIYKAYGLYLLQREHRFVKRLKTAHAPSLHGDRTWQSSFILMDYLQHHPPEARARVMEIGCGWGAAGVYCAKTFGARVTSVDADKHVFPYLKLLEVLNDVEVESLHKRLEKLTTRRLAEENLVVGADICFWDRMVKPMLNLVSRAIRGGTNRVVIADPGRPPFYELVDCCARRKGLRAELTGWYAIEPNRADGEVLEVRGQSSA
;
A
#
# COMPACT_ATOMS: atom_id res chain seq x y z
N MET A 1 14.81 26.10 -11.94
CA MET A 1 14.51 25.21 -13.07
C MET A 1 13.40 24.29 -12.63
N PRO A 2 12.26 24.12 -13.34
CA PRO A 2 11.38 23.04 -13.01
C PRO A 2 12.20 21.75 -13.18
N GLU A 3 12.32 20.97 -12.11
CA GLU A 3 12.97 19.66 -12.21
C GLU A 3 12.03 18.81 -13.07
N ASP A 4 12.43 18.58 -14.32
CA ASP A 4 11.67 17.77 -15.24
C ASP A 4 11.38 16.41 -14.63
N HIS A 5 10.11 15.98 -14.71
CA HIS A 5 9.64 14.68 -14.23
C HIS A 5 9.46 14.54 -12.70
N ILE A 6 9.30 15.67 -11.97
CA ILE A 6 8.77 15.69 -10.60
C ILE A 6 7.37 16.28 -10.63
N TYR A 7 6.45 15.69 -9.88
CA TYR A 7 5.10 16.20 -9.71
C TYR A 7 4.64 16.11 -8.26
N LYS A 8 3.60 16.86 -7.91
CA LYS A 8 3.00 16.81 -6.58
C LYS A 8 1.65 16.10 -6.64
N ALA A 9 1.38 15.26 -5.65
CA ALA A 9 0.06 14.72 -5.39
C ALA A 9 -0.07 14.40 -3.88
N TYR A 10 -1.19 14.73 -3.28
CA TYR A 10 -1.48 14.50 -1.86
C TYR A 10 -0.37 15.01 -0.91
N GLY A 11 0.19 16.19 -1.24
CA GLY A 11 1.28 16.79 -0.46
C GLY A 11 2.65 16.12 -0.62
N LEU A 12 2.78 15.09 -1.44
CA LEU A 12 4.05 14.43 -1.76
C LEU A 12 4.69 14.99 -3.02
N TYR A 13 6.02 14.99 -3.03
CA TYR A 13 6.80 15.04 -4.27
C TYR A 13 6.99 13.62 -4.78
N LEU A 14 6.61 13.39 -6.02
CA LEU A 14 6.67 12.08 -6.68
C LEU A 14 7.47 12.19 -7.99
N LEU A 15 8.02 11.05 -8.42
CA LEU A 15 8.88 10.99 -9.59
C LEU A 15 8.20 10.22 -10.73
N GLN A 16 8.36 10.75 -11.94
CA GLN A 16 8.03 10.01 -13.17
C GLN A 16 9.18 9.04 -13.51
N ARG A 17 8.88 8.03 -14.32
CA ARG A 17 9.86 7.02 -14.78
C ARG A 17 11.02 7.64 -15.57
N GLU A 18 10.77 8.78 -16.21
CA GLU A 18 11.67 9.55 -17.04
C GLU A 18 12.70 10.36 -16.24
N HIS A 19 12.48 10.53 -14.94
CA HIS A 19 13.39 11.28 -14.08
C HIS A 19 14.79 10.64 -14.07
N ARG A 20 15.84 11.49 -14.13
CA ARG A 20 17.25 11.05 -14.24
C ARG A 20 17.68 10.04 -13.16
N PHE A 21 17.25 10.25 -11.91
CA PHE A 21 17.60 9.34 -10.81
C PHE A 21 16.86 8.00 -10.94
N VAL A 22 15.61 8.01 -11.39
CA VAL A 22 14.84 6.78 -11.66
C VAL A 22 15.51 5.96 -12.77
N LYS A 23 15.90 6.62 -13.89
CA LYS A 23 16.64 5.95 -14.98
C LYS A 23 17.95 5.36 -14.48
N ARG A 24 18.70 6.08 -13.65
CA ARG A 24 19.95 5.58 -13.07
C ARG A 24 19.71 4.40 -12.12
N LEU A 25 18.70 4.45 -11.26
CA LEU A 25 18.32 3.32 -10.40
C LEU A 25 17.92 2.09 -11.22
N LYS A 26 17.17 2.28 -12.31
CA LYS A 26 16.73 1.18 -13.18
C LYS A 26 17.88 0.40 -13.79
N THR A 27 19.03 1.02 -14.04
CA THR A 27 20.22 0.34 -14.55
C THR A 27 20.81 -0.65 -13.54
N ALA A 28 20.78 -0.31 -12.24
CA ALA A 28 21.35 -1.12 -11.16
C ALA A 28 20.30 -1.99 -10.44
N HIS A 29 19.05 -1.54 -10.41
CA HIS A 29 17.95 -2.09 -9.65
C HIS A 29 16.69 -2.15 -10.52
N ALA A 30 16.63 -3.09 -11.48
CA ALA A 30 15.43 -3.33 -12.28
C ALA A 30 14.44 -4.19 -11.49
N PRO A 31 13.29 -3.63 -11.04
CA PRO A 31 12.28 -4.43 -10.36
C PRO A 31 11.73 -5.54 -11.25
N SER A 32 11.57 -6.73 -10.70
CA SER A 32 11.12 -7.93 -11.42
C SER A 32 9.60 -8.13 -11.36
N LEU A 33 8.92 -7.49 -10.41
CA LEU A 33 7.50 -7.69 -10.10
C LEU A 33 6.73 -6.36 -10.13
N HIS A 34 6.50 -5.78 -11.31
CA HIS A 34 5.65 -4.58 -11.48
C HIS A 34 5.96 -3.36 -10.58
N GLY A 35 7.07 -3.37 -9.82
CA GLY A 35 7.49 -2.28 -8.93
C GLY A 35 8.26 -1.18 -9.67
N ASP A 36 7.84 -0.81 -10.90
CA ASP A 36 8.58 0.10 -11.79
C ASP A 36 7.98 1.51 -11.90
N ARG A 37 6.96 1.82 -11.10
CA ARG A 37 6.26 3.11 -11.05
C ARG A 37 5.38 3.24 -9.81
N THR A 38 4.87 4.46 -9.55
CA THR A 38 3.70 4.66 -8.69
C THR A 38 2.44 4.33 -9.49
N TRP A 39 1.62 3.41 -8.99
CA TRP A 39 0.38 2.96 -9.62
C TRP A 39 -0.81 3.83 -9.20
N GLN A 40 -1.85 3.90 -10.04
CA GLN A 40 -3.04 4.72 -9.77
C GLN A 40 -3.75 4.35 -8.47
N SER A 41 -3.79 3.07 -8.13
CA SER A 41 -4.39 2.61 -6.87
C SER A 41 -3.70 3.17 -5.62
N SER A 42 -2.42 3.58 -5.71
CA SER A 42 -1.75 4.29 -4.62
C SER A 42 -2.40 5.65 -4.34
N PHE A 43 -2.84 6.36 -5.38
CA PHE A 43 -3.53 7.64 -5.22
C PHE A 43 -4.95 7.44 -4.68
N ILE A 44 -5.67 6.40 -5.13
CA ILE A 44 -6.98 6.01 -4.59
C ILE A 44 -6.85 5.72 -3.09
N LEU A 45 -5.82 4.98 -2.70
CA LEU A 45 -5.54 4.66 -1.30
C LEU A 45 -5.21 5.91 -0.48
N MET A 46 -4.40 6.83 -1.00
CA MET A 46 -4.04 8.08 -0.31
C MET A 46 -5.28 8.95 -0.12
N ASP A 47 -6.12 9.12 -1.15
CA ASP A 47 -7.36 9.89 -1.08
C ASP A 47 -8.32 9.27 -0.04
N TYR A 48 -8.51 7.96 -0.09
CA TYR A 48 -9.31 7.25 0.89
C TYR A 48 -8.81 7.46 2.32
N LEU A 49 -7.51 7.34 2.56
CA LEU A 49 -6.91 7.55 3.88
C LEU A 49 -6.97 9.01 4.34
N GLN A 50 -7.03 9.98 3.42
CA GLN A 50 -7.25 11.38 3.77
C GLN A 50 -8.64 11.59 4.39
N HIS A 51 -9.65 10.87 3.91
CA HIS A 51 -11.01 10.94 4.41
C HIS A 51 -11.28 9.97 5.57
N HIS A 52 -10.50 8.89 5.67
CA HIS A 52 -10.58 7.86 6.70
C HIS A 52 -9.21 7.67 7.39
N PRO A 53 -8.66 8.70 8.05
CA PRO A 53 -7.29 8.68 8.54
C PRO A 53 -7.06 7.58 9.57
N PRO A 54 -5.83 7.05 9.68
CA PRO A 54 -5.42 6.30 10.85
C PRO A 54 -5.30 7.23 12.06
N GLU A 55 -5.20 6.65 13.24
CA GLU A 55 -4.84 7.39 14.44
C GLU A 55 -3.47 8.07 14.26
N ALA A 56 -3.30 9.22 14.89
CA ALA A 56 -2.02 9.93 14.85
C ALA A 56 -0.89 9.02 15.38
N ARG A 57 0.23 9.01 14.68
CA ARG A 57 1.40 8.17 15.00
C ARG A 57 1.12 6.66 14.98
N ALA A 58 0.09 6.22 14.28
CA ALA A 58 -0.20 4.80 14.10
C ALA A 58 1.03 4.04 13.54
N ARG A 59 1.09 2.77 13.84
CA ARG A 59 2.01 1.84 13.17
C ARG A 59 1.31 1.31 11.92
N VAL A 60 1.92 1.55 10.77
CA VAL A 60 1.35 1.21 9.47
C VAL A 60 2.30 0.28 8.71
N MET A 61 1.76 -0.82 8.20
CA MET A 61 2.50 -1.68 7.27
C MET A 61 1.94 -1.50 5.86
N GLU A 62 2.78 -1.09 4.92
CA GLU A 62 2.46 -1.12 3.50
C GLU A 62 2.97 -2.42 2.88
N ILE A 63 2.08 -3.20 2.27
CA ILE A 63 2.39 -4.48 1.64
C ILE A 63 2.42 -4.36 0.11
N GLY A 64 3.42 -4.99 -0.53
CA GLY A 64 3.65 -4.82 -1.96
C GLY A 64 3.96 -3.36 -2.30
N CYS A 65 4.88 -2.76 -1.56
CA CYS A 65 5.05 -1.31 -1.54
C CYS A 65 5.53 -0.71 -2.88
N GLY A 66 6.21 -1.51 -3.73
CA GLY A 66 6.84 -0.95 -4.91
C GLY A 66 7.73 0.27 -4.56
N TRP A 67 7.42 1.45 -5.09
CA TRP A 67 8.14 2.67 -4.74
C TRP A 67 7.75 3.27 -3.37
N GLY A 68 6.74 2.72 -2.70
CA GLY A 68 6.38 3.09 -1.34
C GLY A 68 5.60 4.40 -1.21
N ALA A 69 4.88 4.81 -2.25
CA ALA A 69 4.20 6.09 -2.25
C ALA A 69 3.13 6.20 -1.16
N ALA A 70 2.35 5.15 -0.89
CA ALA A 70 1.33 5.18 0.15
C ALA A 70 1.94 5.14 1.56
N GLY A 71 3.04 4.40 1.76
CA GLY A 71 3.78 4.41 3.01
C GLY A 71 4.40 5.77 3.33
N VAL A 72 5.08 6.37 2.34
CA VAL A 72 5.64 7.73 2.45
C VAL A 72 4.54 8.75 2.76
N TYR A 73 3.36 8.61 2.13
CA TYR A 73 2.19 9.43 2.43
C TYR A 73 1.74 9.29 3.90
N CYS A 74 1.63 8.06 4.40
CA CYS A 74 1.24 7.81 5.78
C CYS A 74 2.26 8.40 6.77
N ALA A 75 3.55 8.26 6.50
CA ALA A 75 4.60 8.83 7.33
C ALA A 75 4.52 10.36 7.36
N LYS A 76 4.40 11.01 6.18
CA LYS A 76 4.39 12.46 6.05
C LYS A 76 3.13 13.12 6.60
N THR A 77 1.96 12.55 6.25
CA THR A 77 0.67 13.19 6.53
C THR A 77 0.18 12.92 7.95
N PHE A 78 0.38 11.70 8.45
CA PHE A 78 -0.15 11.28 9.76
C PHE A 78 0.93 11.13 10.83
N GLY A 79 2.21 11.34 10.50
CA GLY A 79 3.33 11.06 11.39
C GLY A 79 3.40 9.58 11.77
N ALA A 80 2.90 8.69 10.92
CA ALA A 80 2.86 7.25 11.15
C ALA A 80 4.27 6.65 11.18
N ARG A 81 4.46 5.60 11.99
CA ARG A 81 5.64 4.74 11.90
C ARG A 81 5.37 3.67 10.86
N VAL A 82 6.05 3.75 9.73
CA VAL A 82 5.75 2.92 8.56
C VAL A 82 6.80 1.85 8.35
N THR A 83 6.34 0.62 8.08
CA THR A 83 7.15 -0.47 7.52
C THR A 83 6.62 -0.81 6.14
N SER A 84 7.41 -0.55 5.09
CA SER A 84 7.09 -0.91 3.70
C SER A 84 7.69 -2.26 3.35
N VAL A 85 6.83 -3.20 2.97
CA VAL A 85 7.18 -4.60 2.68
C VAL A 85 7.06 -4.90 1.21
N ASP A 86 8.08 -5.52 0.63
CA ASP A 86 8.01 -6.05 -0.73
C ASP A 86 8.76 -7.39 -0.86
N ALA A 87 8.32 -8.20 -1.83
CA ALA A 87 8.99 -9.45 -2.21
C ALA A 87 10.20 -9.21 -3.11
N ASP A 88 10.30 -8.05 -3.73
CA ASP A 88 11.39 -7.63 -4.60
C ASP A 88 12.24 -6.55 -3.93
N LYS A 89 13.45 -6.92 -3.50
CA LYS A 89 14.38 -5.96 -2.87
C LYS A 89 14.81 -4.81 -3.79
N HIS A 90 14.65 -4.96 -5.10
CA HIS A 90 15.05 -3.93 -6.08
C HIS A 90 14.13 -2.72 -6.09
N VAL A 91 13.01 -2.75 -5.38
CA VAL A 91 12.12 -1.58 -5.21
C VAL A 91 12.63 -0.61 -4.12
N PHE A 92 13.36 -1.08 -3.12
CA PHE A 92 13.76 -0.26 -1.97
C PHE A 92 14.66 0.94 -2.29
N PRO A 93 15.54 0.91 -3.29
CA PRO A 93 16.27 2.12 -3.72
C PRO A 93 15.35 3.24 -4.21
N TYR A 94 14.19 2.90 -4.81
CA TYR A 94 13.18 3.88 -5.23
C TYR A 94 12.40 4.41 -4.04
N LEU A 95 12.03 3.53 -3.09
CA LEU A 95 11.44 3.95 -1.82
C LEU A 95 12.36 4.94 -1.10
N LYS A 96 13.66 4.62 -1.00
CA LYS A 96 14.64 5.52 -0.36
C LYS A 96 14.76 6.87 -1.05
N LEU A 97 14.64 6.89 -2.38
CA LEU A 97 14.62 8.15 -3.14
C LEU A 97 13.38 8.98 -2.80
N LEU A 98 12.19 8.35 -2.67
CA LEU A 98 10.97 9.05 -2.25
C LEU A 98 11.02 9.52 -0.80
N GLU A 99 11.62 8.75 0.11
CA GLU A 99 11.85 9.18 1.50
C GLU A 99 12.65 10.49 1.56
N VAL A 100 13.79 10.52 0.87
CA VAL A 100 14.67 11.69 0.82
C VAL A 100 13.94 12.89 0.20
N LEU A 101 13.20 12.67 -0.87
CA LEU A 101 12.46 13.72 -1.57
C LEU A 101 11.35 14.34 -0.71
N ASN A 102 10.81 13.57 0.23
CA ASN A 102 9.70 13.96 1.08
C ASN A 102 10.07 14.24 2.53
N ASP A 103 11.35 14.11 2.89
CA ASP A 103 11.86 14.32 4.24
C ASP A 103 11.13 13.44 5.29
N VAL A 104 11.09 12.14 5.03
CA VAL A 104 10.53 11.13 5.93
C VAL A 104 11.42 9.90 6.01
N GLU A 105 11.20 9.08 7.05
CA GLU A 105 11.85 7.79 7.22
C GLU A 105 10.80 6.67 7.22
N VAL A 106 11.08 5.60 6.48
CA VAL A 106 10.25 4.40 6.38
C VAL A 106 11.14 3.16 6.55
N GLU A 107 10.74 2.23 7.38
CA GLU A 107 11.42 0.95 7.50
C GLU A 107 11.16 0.08 6.26
N SER A 108 12.21 -0.42 5.62
CA SER A 108 12.12 -1.35 4.49
C SER A 108 12.24 -2.80 4.95
N LEU A 109 11.30 -3.65 4.54
CA LEU A 109 11.31 -5.08 4.89
C LEU A 109 11.19 -5.96 3.65
N HIS A 110 12.31 -6.58 3.22
CA HIS A 110 12.30 -7.56 2.14
C HIS A 110 11.67 -8.87 2.61
N LYS A 111 10.40 -9.08 2.29
CA LYS A 111 9.67 -10.28 2.68
C LYS A 111 8.46 -10.55 1.79
N ARG A 112 8.20 -11.81 1.49
CA ARG A 112 6.95 -12.23 0.83
C ARG A 112 5.79 -12.20 1.83
N LEU A 113 4.58 -11.89 1.35
CA LEU A 113 3.35 -11.77 2.14
C LEU A 113 3.05 -13.01 2.99
N GLU A 114 3.31 -14.20 2.43
CA GLU A 114 3.07 -15.47 3.10
C GLU A 114 3.99 -15.70 4.32
N LYS A 115 5.11 -14.97 4.37
CA LYS A 115 6.10 -15.06 5.45
C LYS A 115 5.89 -14.01 6.55
N LEU A 116 4.93 -13.10 6.39
CA LEU A 116 4.52 -12.19 7.47
C LEU A 116 3.74 -12.99 8.52
N THR A 117 4.30 -13.11 9.71
CA THR A 117 3.68 -13.87 10.80
C THR A 117 2.54 -13.07 11.45
N THR A 118 1.60 -13.78 12.11
CA THR A 118 0.55 -13.13 12.91
C THR A 118 1.15 -12.18 13.95
N ARG A 119 2.22 -12.59 14.64
CA ARG A 119 2.92 -11.74 15.62
C ARG A 119 3.41 -10.44 15.00
N ARG A 120 4.04 -10.48 13.80
CA ARG A 120 4.55 -9.25 13.14
C ARG A 120 3.41 -8.35 12.69
N LEU A 121 2.32 -8.93 12.18
CA LEU A 121 1.14 -8.17 11.77
C LEU A 121 0.41 -7.55 12.98
N ALA A 122 0.37 -8.23 14.10
CA ALA A 122 -0.23 -7.75 15.35
C ALA A 122 0.44 -6.49 15.93
N GLU A 123 1.65 -6.19 15.49
CA GLU A 123 2.36 -4.97 15.89
C GLU A 123 1.82 -3.73 15.17
N GLU A 124 1.01 -3.89 14.12
CA GLU A 124 0.51 -2.80 13.29
C GLU A 124 -0.94 -2.42 13.62
N ASN A 125 -1.22 -1.11 13.65
CA ASN A 125 -2.59 -0.61 13.77
C ASN A 125 -3.34 -0.72 12.44
N LEU A 126 -2.63 -0.51 11.33
CA LEU A 126 -3.16 -0.50 9.98
C LEU A 126 -2.23 -1.25 9.02
N VAL A 127 -2.80 -2.12 8.19
CA VAL A 127 -2.11 -2.68 7.02
C VAL A 127 -2.74 -2.10 5.77
N VAL A 128 -1.92 -1.58 4.85
CA VAL A 128 -2.37 -1.00 3.59
C VAL A 128 -1.72 -1.68 2.40
N GLY A 129 -2.38 -1.65 1.26
CA GLY A 129 -1.82 -2.12 0.00
C GLY A 129 -2.55 -1.52 -1.19
N ALA A 130 -1.83 -1.30 -2.27
CA ALA A 130 -2.38 -0.76 -3.50
C ALA A 130 -1.90 -1.58 -4.69
N ASP A 131 -2.84 -1.99 -5.55
CA ASP A 131 -2.53 -2.67 -6.81
C ASP A 131 -1.78 -4.01 -6.64
N ILE A 132 -2.15 -4.81 -5.63
CA ILE A 132 -1.40 -6.02 -5.24
C ILE A 132 -2.12 -7.34 -5.52
N CYS A 133 -3.41 -7.31 -5.87
CA CYS A 133 -4.21 -8.51 -6.15
C CYS A 133 -4.51 -8.66 -7.64
N PHE A 134 -3.47 -8.77 -8.49
CA PHE A 134 -3.63 -8.78 -9.95
C PHE A 134 -3.66 -10.17 -10.59
N TRP A 135 -3.45 -11.27 -9.84
CA TRP A 135 -3.54 -12.65 -10.32
C TRP A 135 -4.39 -13.49 -9.38
N ASP A 136 -5.13 -14.44 -9.90
CA ASP A 136 -5.96 -15.37 -9.11
C ASP A 136 -5.18 -16.07 -8.00
N ARG A 137 -3.91 -16.42 -8.29
CA ARG A 137 -3.00 -17.02 -7.30
C ARG A 137 -2.70 -16.12 -6.09
N MET A 138 -3.00 -14.81 -6.17
CA MET A 138 -2.81 -13.88 -5.04
C MET A 138 -3.99 -13.86 -4.07
N VAL A 139 -5.18 -14.28 -4.47
CA VAL A 139 -6.39 -14.26 -3.64
C VAL A 139 -6.19 -15.00 -2.31
N LYS A 140 -5.75 -16.25 -2.39
CA LYS A 140 -5.53 -17.08 -1.18
C LYS A 140 -4.42 -16.53 -0.26
N PRO A 141 -3.22 -16.15 -0.74
CA PRO A 141 -2.21 -15.46 0.08
C PRO A 141 -2.73 -14.19 0.74
N MET A 142 -3.46 -13.35 0.00
CA MET A 142 -4.03 -12.10 0.52
C MET A 142 -5.10 -12.35 1.58
N LEU A 143 -6.06 -13.25 1.34
CA LEU A 143 -7.06 -13.65 2.33
C LEU A 143 -6.41 -14.16 3.64
N ASN A 144 -5.36 -14.96 3.50
CA ASN A 144 -4.64 -15.50 4.65
C ASN A 144 -3.89 -14.39 5.41
N LEU A 145 -3.31 -13.41 4.71
CA LEU A 145 -2.66 -12.25 5.33
C LEU A 145 -3.70 -11.41 6.09
N VAL A 146 -4.79 -11.01 5.44
CA VAL A 146 -5.89 -10.24 6.05
C VAL A 146 -6.41 -10.96 7.30
N SER A 147 -6.66 -12.28 7.18
CA SER A 147 -7.14 -13.09 8.31
C SER A 147 -6.14 -13.15 9.48
N ARG A 148 -4.83 -13.22 9.19
CA ARG A 148 -3.79 -13.20 10.23
C ARG A 148 -3.66 -11.83 10.88
N ALA A 149 -3.71 -10.74 10.09
CA ALA A 149 -3.64 -9.39 10.58
C ALA A 149 -4.78 -9.11 11.57
N ILE A 150 -6.01 -9.30 11.15
CA ILE A 150 -7.19 -9.03 11.98
C ILE A 150 -7.23 -9.92 13.22
N ARG A 151 -6.98 -11.23 13.08
CA ARG A 151 -6.94 -12.13 14.26
C ARG A 151 -5.77 -11.84 15.20
N GLY A 152 -4.70 -11.25 14.69
CA GLY A 152 -3.55 -10.82 15.48
C GLY A 152 -3.80 -9.56 16.29
N GLY A 153 -4.81 -8.77 15.94
CA GLY A 153 -5.12 -7.52 16.63
C GLY A 153 -4.90 -6.25 15.81
N THR A 154 -4.53 -6.37 14.52
CA THR A 154 -4.52 -5.22 13.60
C THR A 154 -5.93 -4.63 13.53
N ASN A 155 -6.08 -3.32 13.72
CA ASN A 155 -7.38 -2.66 13.79
C ASN A 155 -8.13 -2.72 12.45
N ARG A 156 -7.39 -2.51 11.34
CA ARG A 156 -7.96 -2.57 9.99
C ARG A 156 -6.93 -2.90 8.91
N VAL A 157 -7.41 -3.49 7.82
CA VAL A 157 -6.66 -3.69 6.57
C VAL A 157 -7.37 -2.93 5.47
N VAL A 158 -6.66 -2.12 4.69
CA VAL A 158 -7.21 -1.31 3.59
C VAL A 158 -6.45 -1.62 2.31
N ILE A 159 -7.16 -2.05 1.28
CA ILE A 159 -6.58 -2.42 -0.02
C ILE A 159 -7.31 -1.66 -1.12
N ALA A 160 -6.57 -0.90 -1.93
CA ALA A 160 -7.08 -0.24 -3.12
C ALA A 160 -6.69 -0.99 -4.40
N ASP A 161 -7.63 -1.11 -5.32
CA ASP A 161 -7.44 -1.80 -6.60
C ASP A 161 -8.28 -1.10 -7.70
N PRO A 162 -7.89 -1.17 -8.99
CA PRO A 162 -8.72 -0.62 -10.07
C PRO A 162 -10.00 -1.44 -10.36
N GLY A 163 -10.30 -2.48 -9.57
CA GLY A 163 -11.49 -3.34 -9.74
C GLY A 163 -11.23 -4.56 -10.62
N ARG A 164 -10.14 -5.27 -10.42
CA ARG A 164 -9.83 -6.50 -11.16
C ARG A 164 -10.60 -7.72 -10.64
N PRO A 165 -10.88 -8.74 -11.48
CA PRO A 165 -11.56 -9.94 -11.04
C PRO A 165 -10.95 -10.64 -9.81
N PRO A 166 -9.62 -10.82 -9.69
CA PRO A 166 -9.03 -11.41 -8.48
C PRO A 166 -9.24 -10.57 -7.21
N PHE A 167 -9.33 -9.24 -7.35
CA PHE A 167 -9.63 -8.37 -6.22
C PHE A 167 -11.06 -8.56 -5.72
N TYR A 168 -12.06 -8.63 -6.63
CA TYR A 168 -13.43 -8.91 -6.24
C TYR A 168 -13.60 -10.31 -5.62
N GLU A 169 -12.86 -11.31 -6.11
CA GLU A 169 -12.81 -12.63 -5.48
C GLU A 169 -12.26 -12.54 -4.04
N LEU A 170 -11.22 -11.73 -3.81
CA LEU A 170 -10.70 -11.47 -2.46
C LEU A 170 -11.76 -10.82 -1.56
N VAL A 171 -12.51 -9.82 -2.09
CA VAL A 171 -13.61 -9.15 -1.36
C VAL A 171 -14.64 -10.19 -0.91
N ASP A 172 -15.11 -11.02 -1.84
CA ASP A 172 -16.07 -12.09 -1.58
C ASP A 172 -15.58 -13.10 -0.54
N CYS A 173 -14.30 -13.49 -0.64
CA CYS A 173 -13.67 -14.39 0.32
C CYS A 173 -13.57 -13.76 1.71
N CYS A 174 -13.26 -12.47 1.81
CA CYS A 174 -13.22 -11.74 3.08
C CYS A 174 -14.63 -11.62 3.70
N ALA A 175 -15.65 -11.29 2.89
CA ALA A 175 -17.03 -11.14 3.34
C ALA A 175 -17.61 -12.45 3.92
N ARG A 176 -17.24 -13.59 3.32
CA ARG A 176 -17.67 -14.93 3.79
C ARG A 176 -16.84 -15.47 4.96
N ARG A 177 -15.73 -14.82 5.33
CA ARG A 177 -14.82 -15.32 6.35
C ARG A 177 -15.29 -14.96 7.75
N LYS A 178 -15.61 -15.97 8.57
CA LYS A 178 -15.98 -15.77 9.98
C LYS A 178 -14.91 -14.97 10.73
N GLY A 179 -15.36 -13.96 11.47
CA GLY A 179 -14.51 -13.06 12.25
C GLY A 179 -13.98 -11.85 11.47
N LEU A 180 -14.29 -11.73 10.18
CA LEU A 180 -14.00 -10.55 9.37
C LEU A 180 -15.30 -9.81 9.04
N ARG A 181 -15.23 -8.48 9.11
CA ARG A 181 -16.18 -7.55 8.52
C ARG A 181 -15.48 -6.88 7.34
N ALA A 182 -15.92 -7.17 6.13
CA ALA A 182 -15.40 -6.61 4.90
C ALA A 182 -16.39 -5.60 4.32
N GLU A 183 -15.88 -4.45 3.89
CA GLU A 183 -16.63 -3.38 3.25
C GLU A 183 -15.94 -3.00 1.95
N LEU A 184 -16.67 -3.02 0.84
CA LEU A 184 -16.22 -2.59 -0.47
C LEU A 184 -16.85 -1.25 -0.79
N THR A 185 -16.03 -0.26 -1.16
CA THR A 185 -16.48 1.09 -1.53
C THR A 185 -15.83 1.51 -2.84
N GLY A 186 -16.66 1.91 -3.83
CA GLY A 186 -16.16 2.59 -5.00
C GLY A 186 -15.56 3.94 -4.60
N TRP A 187 -14.35 4.23 -5.04
CA TRP A 187 -13.61 5.43 -4.66
C TRP A 187 -12.89 6.05 -5.85
N TYR A 188 -12.57 7.32 -5.77
CA TYR A 188 -11.78 7.99 -6.79
C TYR A 188 -10.76 8.94 -6.16
N ALA A 189 -9.60 9.01 -6.77
CA ALA A 189 -8.58 10.01 -6.48
C ALA A 189 -8.74 11.20 -7.44
N ILE A 190 -8.41 12.39 -6.98
CA ILE A 190 -8.43 13.60 -7.81
C ILE A 190 -7.03 14.06 -8.22
N GLU A 191 -6.00 13.63 -7.53
CA GLU A 191 -4.60 13.95 -7.78
C GLU A 191 -3.78 12.72 -8.15
N PRO A 192 -2.75 12.86 -9.00
CA PRO A 192 -2.41 14.02 -9.83
C PRO A 192 -3.36 14.17 -11.02
N ASN A 193 -4.13 13.15 -11.31
CA ASN A 193 -5.21 13.07 -12.29
C ASN A 193 -6.29 12.16 -11.73
N ARG A 194 -7.54 12.37 -12.17
CA ARG A 194 -8.64 11.52 -11.75
C ARG A 194 -8.35 10.04 -12.03
N ALA A 195 -8.49 9.22 -11.01
CA ALA A 195 -8.37 7.77 -11.08
C ALA A 195 -9.52 7.15 -10.29
N ASP A 196 -10.33 6.33 -10.96
CA ASP A 196 -11.46 5.62 -10.34
C ASP A 196 -11.03 4.19 -10.00
N GLY A 197 -11.56 3.62 -8.92
CA GLY A 197 -11.30 2.25 -8.47
C GLY A 197 -12.10 1.87 -7.24
N GLU A 198 -11.64 0.84 -6.56
CA GLU A 198 -12.32 0.23 -5.44
C GLU A 198 -11.41 0.18 -4.21
N VAL A 199 -11.99 0.32 -3.02
CA VAL A 199 -11.31 0.16 -1.75
C VAL A 199 -12.01 -0.93 -0.93
N LEU A 200 -11.28 -1.95 -0.56
CA LEU A 200 -11.66 -2.96 0.41
C LEU A 200 -11.11 -2.57 1.78
N GLU A 201 -12.00 -2.31 2.72
CA GLU A 201 -11.63 -2.21 4.14
C GLU A 201 -12.10 -3.45 4.90
N VAL A 202 -11.20 -4.05 5.70
CA VAL A 202 -11.50 -5.21 6.54
C VAL A 202 -11.17 -4.90 7.99
N ARG A 203 -12.10 -5.20 8.88
CA ARG A 203 -11.98 -5.11 10.35
C ARG A 203 -12.37 -6.42 11.02
N GLY A 204 -12.05 -6.56 12.29
CA GLY A 204 -12.60 -7.62 13.12
C GLY A 204 -14.10 -7.44 13.35
N GLN A 205 -14.86 -8.54 13.36
CA GLN A 205 -16.22 -8.49 13.87
C GLN A 205 -16.16 -8.25 15.38
N SER A 206 -16.80 -7.18 15.86
CA SER A 206 -17.00 -7.00 17.30
C SER A 206 -17.78 -8.20 17.82
N SER A 207 -17.28 -8.82 18.89
CA SER A 207 -18.08 -9.80 19.64
C SER A 207 -19.30 -9.04 20.20
N ALA A 208 -20.50 -9.43 19.76
CA ALA A 208 -21.73 -8.91 20.30
C ALA A 208 -21.89 -9.40 21.73
#